data_e5449b5af3f5f4481d3cd701221687ab
#
_entry.id   e5449b5af3f5f4481d3cd701221687ab
#
_cell.length_a   1.000
_cell.length_b   1.000
_cell.length_c   1.000
_cell.angle_alpha   90.00
_cell.angle_beta   90.00
_cell.angle_gamma   90.00
#
_symmetry.space_group_name_H-M   'P 1'
#
loop_
_entity.id
_entity.type
_entity.pdbx_description
1 polymer ?
#
loop_
_entity_poly.entity_id
_entity_poly.type
_entity_poly.pdbx_seq_one_letter_code
_entity_poly.pdbx_strand_id
1 'polypeptide(L)'
;MLHQRACREVIAKIWFIRFQTSLRSNSQQVCVRLLPSPRCFFDEPVHVKVDGLSPHQKVELRSKLKDDKGVTFRASALVAADASGQVDLCRSPSLGGSYTGVESMGLFWAMAAETPHSKLLKKNVLASMMVDIEVLHGDTGQGPFPGVLDVYTLGGGISEVRASLLANKGIVVLALAYYGFQDMPRTVPKYFDLEYFEEAITFLRRQPQVQGPGIGILSISKSGDLALSMASFLSGISATAWINGSNANTVVPLHYKDLIIPSITPIVENVTFSPSGILDIRDALPDPETEGNRGSVIPIERSSSRFLFAASEDDRNWNSCLFAQQAAARLRHHGKENFEVVMYPRAGHFLEVPYMPHCPSGFHPAVGQVVVFGGEAKAHHQAQLDLWRRVQEFFRKHLDGNNTAQKATLYTRGPTGVHP
;
A
#
# COMPACT_ATOMS: atom_id res chain seq x y z
N MET A 1 -31.62 -38.02 -30.43
CA MET A 1 -30.35 -38.17 -29.72
C MET A 1 -29.38 -36.97 -29.81
N LEU A 2 -29.54 -36.07 -30.78
CA LEU A 2 -28.66 -34.86 -30.90
C LEU A 2 -29.04 -33.71 -29.93
N HIS A 3 -30.32 -33.62 -29.53
CA HIS A 3 -30.77 -32.55 -28.62
C HIS A 3 -30.35 -32.74 -27.16
N GLN A 4 -30.12 -33.97 -26.71
CA GLN A 4 -29.66 -34.24 -25.34
C GLN A 4 -28.17 -34.02 -25.13
N ARG A 5 -27.33 -34.08 -26.16
CA ARG A 5 -25.89 -33.76 -26.05
C ARG A 5 -25.62 -32.25 -25.96
N ALA A 6 -26.40 -31.44 -26.71
CA ALA A 6 -26.23 -29.99 -26.65
C ALA A 6 -26.62 -29.38 -25.28
N CYS A 7 -27.66 -29.93 -24.63
CA CYS A 7 -28.02 -29.50 -23.27
C CYS A 7 -26.94 -29.85 -22.19
N ARG A 8 -26.25 -30.98 -22.34
CA ARG A 8 -25.20 -31.36 -21.36
C ARG A 8 -23.94 -30.51 -21.46
N GLU A 9 -23.57 -30.01 -22.62
CA GLU A 9 -22.41 -29.12 -22.79
C GLU A 9 -22.66 -27.69 -22.30
N VAL A 10 -23.90 -27.21 -22.36
CA VAL A 10 -24.31 -25.86 -21.96
C VAL A 10 -24.29 -25.66 -20.42
N ILE A 11 -24.58 -26.75 -19.68
CA ILE A 11 -24.70 -26.70 -18.22
C ILE A 11 -23.32 -26.88 -17.50
N ALA A 12 -22.31 -27.39 -18.20
CA ALA A 12 -21.03 -27.82 -17.63
C ALA A 12 -20.04 -26.68 -17.28
N LYS A 13 -20.39 -25.40 -17.46
CA LYS A 13 -19.44 -24.28 -17.30
C LYS A 13 -19.82 -23.24 -16.23
N ILE A 14 -20.52 -23.62 -15.16
CA ILE A 14 -21.11 -22.65 -14.25
C ILE A 14 -20.18 -22.15 -13.14
N TRP A 15 -19.15 -22.90 -12.74
CA TRP A 15 -18.20 -22.50 -11.69
C TRP A 15 -16.76 -22.66 -12.11
N PHE A 16 -15.97 -21.57 -12.05
CA PHE A 16 -14.50 -21.60 -11.96
C PHE A 16 -14.09 -20.98 -10.64
N ILE A 17 -13.37 -21.72 -9.84
CA ILE A 17 -12.77 -21.22 -8.62
C ILE A 17 -11.29 -20.92 -8.92
N ARG A 18 -10.91 -19.66 -8.76
CA ARG A 18 -9.53 -19.20 -8.95
C ARG A 18 -8.86 -19.08 -7.59
N PHE A 19 -7.62 -19.56 -7.51
CA PHE A 19 -6.82 -19.44 -6.30
C PHE A 19 -5.91 -18.24 -6.35
N GLN A 20 -5.86 -17.52 -5.25
CA GLN A 20 -4.79 -16.61 -4.95
C GLN A 20 -4.31 -16.94 -3.53
N THR A 21 -3.20 -17.69 -3.44
CA THR A 21 -2.51 -17.91 -2.16
C THR A 21 -1.57 -16.74 -1.94
N SER A 22 -1.88 -15.90 -0.96
CA SER A 22 -1.00 -14.85 -0.48
C SER A 22 -0.27 -15.34 0.76
N LEU A 23 0.71 -16.26 0.58
CA LEU A 23 1.54 -16.75 1.67
C LEU A 23 3.01 -16.75 1.29
N ARG A 24 3.78 -15.89 1.95
CA ARG A 24 5.22 -16.06 2.13
C ARG A 24 5.50 -16.23 3.63
N SER A 25 5.70 -17.47 4.03
CA SER A 25 6.39 -17.84 5.26
C SER A 25 7.44 -18.87 4.92
N ASN A 26 8.56 -18.87 5.64
CA ASN A 26 9.67 -19.79 5.46
C ASN A 26 9.19 -21.25 5.38
N SER A 27 9.60 -21.94 4.30
CA SER A 27 9.75 -23.38 4.13
C SER A 27 8.51 -24.30 3.97
N GLN A 28 7.27 -23.90 4.17
CA GLN A 28 6.12 -24.73 3.80
C GLN A 28 5.14 -23.97 2.91
N GLN A 29 4.85 -24.55 1.73
CA GLN A 29 3.89 -23.98 0.80
C GLN A 29 2.48 -24.31 1.26
N VAL A 30 1.71 -23.30 1.70
CA VAL A 30 0.29 -23.49 1.99
C VAL A 30 -0.47 -23.75 0.70
N CYS A 31 -1.24 -24.82 0.68
CA CYS A 31 -1.99 -25.28 -0.47
C CYS A 31 -3.49 -25.35 -0.14
N VAL A 32 -4.33 -24.75 -1.01
CA VAL A 32 -5.78 -24.90 -0.95
C VAL A 32 -6.21 -25.97 -1.95
N ARG A 33 -6.98 -26.95 -1.50
CA ARG A 33 -7.54 -27.98 -2.36
C ARG A 33 -9.06 -27.90 -2.34
N LEU A 34 -9.63 -27.99 -3.54
CA LEU A 34 -11.06 -28.09 -3.74
C LEU A 34 -11.40 -29.47 -4.29
N LEU A 35 -12.22 -30.18 -3.58
CA LEU A 35 -12.57 -31.57 -3.89
C LEU A 35 -14.07 -31.70 -4.17
N PRO A 36 -14.47 -32.55 -5.12
CA PRO A 36 -13.62 -33.39 -5.98
C PRO A 36 -12.93 -32.61 -7.10
N SER A 37 -13.39 -31.39 -7.42
CA SER A 37 -12.89 -30.58 -8.51
C SER A 37 -13.10 -29.08 -8.22
N PRO A 38 -12.21 -28.18 -8.70
CA PRO A 38 -12.42 -26.74 -8.66
C PRO A 38 -13.51 -26.29 -9.67
N ARG A 39 -14.05 -27.21 -10.48
CA ARG A 39 -15.17 -27.00 -11.38
C ARG A 39 -16.31 -27.90 -10.97
N CYS A 40 -17.46 -27.32 -10.65
CA CYS A 40 -18.64 -28.06 -10.25
C CYS A 40 -19.90 -27.38 -10.77
N PHE A 41 -21.02 -28.10 -10.72
CA PHE A 41 -22.32 -27.48 -10.90
C PHE A 41 -22.72 -26.70 -9.64
N PHE A 42 -23.69 -25.81 -9.80
CA PHE A 42 -24.14 -24.94 -8.70
C PHE A 42 -24.77 -25.71 -7.54
N ASP A 43 -25.31 -26.87 -7.80
CA ASP A 43 -25.94 -27.80 -6.85
C ASP A 43 -25.02 -28.92 -6.36
N GLU A 44 -23.74 -28.89 -6.74
CA GLU A 44 -22.74 -29.84 -6.26
C GLU A 44 -21.94 -29.26 -5.08
N PRO A 45 -21.73 -30.05 -4.01
CA PRO A 45 -20.92 -29.60 -2.89
C PRO A 45 -19.44 -29.56 -3.24
N VAL A 46 -18.74 -28.55 -2.71
CA VAL A 46 -17.30 -28.40 -2.82
C VAL A 46 -16.67 -28.48 -1.43
N HIS A 47 -15.72 -29.38 -1.25
CA HIS A 47 -14.98 -29.50 -0.01
C HIS A 47 -13.71 -28.66 -0.08
N VAL A 48 -13.59 -27.69 0.79
CA VAL A 48 -12.43 -26.79 0.91
C VAL A 48 -11.48 -27.36 1.96
N LYS A 49 -10.23 -27.64 1.54
CA LYS A 49 -9.14 -28.08 2.42
C LYS A 49 -7.94 -27.16 2.26
N VAL A 50 -7.25 -26.93 3.38
CA VAL A 50 -5.99 -26.16 3.42
C VAL A 50 -4.93 -27.00 4.09
N ASP A 51 -3.79 -27.16 3.42
CA ASP A 51 -2.62 -27.89 3.91
C ASP A 51 -1.42 -26.97 4.08
N GLY A 52 -0.42 -27.40 4.85
CA GLY A 52 0.85 -26.69 5.00
C GLY A 52 0.82 -25.56 6.02
N LEU A 53 -0.18 -25.56 6.92
CA LEU A 53 -0.24 -24.66 8.07
C LEU A 53 0.60 -25.21 9.23
N SER A 54 0.93 -24.36 10.20
CA SER A 54 1.47 -24.83 11.47
C SER A 54 0.37 -25.52 12.30
N PRO A 55 0.71 -26.51 13.13
CA PRO A 55 -0.25 -27.12 14.06
C PRO A 55 -1.01 -26.05 14.86
N HIS A 56 -2.34 -26.19 14.93
CA HIS A 56 -3.25 -25.28 15.64
C HIS A 56 -3.25 -23.82 15.16
N GLN A 57 -2.63 -23.54 14.03
CA GLN A 57 -2.63 -22.20 13.44
C GLN A 57 -4.06 -21.77 13.09
N LYS A 58 -4.44 -20.59 13.56
CA LYS A 58 -5.70 -19.96 13.16
C LYS A 58 -5.53 -19.27 11.81
N VAL A 59 -6.47 -19.47 10.90
CA VAL A 59 -6.52 -18.81 9.60
C VAL A 59 -7.93 -18.30 9.33
N GLU A 60 -8.02 -17.19 8.64
CA GLU A 60 -9.29 -16.72 8.08
C GLU A 60 -9.37 -17.17 6.62
N LEU A 61 -10.43 -17.89 6.29
CA LEU A 61 -10.78 -18.22 4.91
C LEU A 61 -11.79 -17.19 4.44
N ARG A 62 -11.55 -16.59 3.28
CA ARG A 62 -12.48 -15.66 2.63
C ARG A 62 -12.90 -16.19 1.29
N SER A 63 -14.16 -16.00 0.96
CA SER A 63 -14.69 -16.23 -0.37
C SER A 63 -15.21 -14.93 -0.95
N LYS A 64 -15.01 -14.71 -2.25
CA LYS A 64 -15.46 -13.54 -2.98
C LYS A 64 -15.94 -13.94 -4.37
N LEU A 65 -17.06 -13.39 -4.79
CA LEU A 65 -17.51 -13.43 -6.18
C LEU A 65 -18.09 -12.10 -6.63
N LYS A 66 -18.07 -11.87 -7.91
CA LYS A 66 -18.74 -10.74 -8.56
C LYS A 66 -19.80 -11.26 -9.51
N ASP A 67 -21.03 -10.79 -9.37
CA ASP A 67 -22.14 -11.20 -10.22
C ASP A 67 -22.16 -10.50 -11.59
N ASP A 68 -23.08 -10.88 -12.46
CA ASP A 68 -23.19 -10.32 -13.81
C ASP A 68 -23.73 -8.86 -13.84
N LYS A 69 -24.05 -8.27 -12.69
CA LYS A 69 -24.33 -6.84 -12.51
C LYS A 69 -23.15 -6.07 -11.96
N GLY A 70 -22.09 -6.77 -11.57
CA GLY A 70 -20.92 -6.18 -10.93
C GLY A 70 -21.02 -6.06 -9.41
N VAL A 71 -22.07 -6.61 -8.79
CA VAL A 71 -22.20 -6.64 -7.32
C VAL A 71 -21.26 -7.70 -6.75
N THR A 72 -20.48 -7.30 -5.75
CA THR A 72 -19.58 -8.20 -5.04
C THR A 72 -20.30 -8.86 -3.86
N PHE A 73 -20.10 -10.17 -3.71
CA PHE A 73 -20.56 -10.98 -2.59
C PHE A 73 -19.36 -11.57 -1.88
N ARG A 74 -19.38 -11.58 -0.52
CA ARG A 74 -18.28 -12.09 0.31
C ARG A 74 -18.80 -12.90 1.49
N ALA A 75 -17.99 -13.90 1.89
CA ALA A 75 -18.12 -14.55 3.19
C ALA A 75 -16.73 -14.79 3.78
N SER A 76 -16.67 -14.99 5.10
CA SER A 76 -15.44 -15.37 5.80
C SER A 76 -15.71 -16.42 6.88
N ALA A 77 -14.66 -17.18 7.21
CA ALA A 77 -14.67 -18.16 8.31
C ALA A 77 -13.30 -18.13 9.01
N LEU A 78 -13.31 -17.96 10.33
CA LEU A 78 -12.11 -18.12 11.15
C LEU A 78 -12.03 -19.58 11.59
N VAL A 79 -10.96 -20.27 11.20
CA VAL A 79 -10.77 -21.70 11.48
C VAL A 79 -9.39 -21.97 12.09
N ALA A 80 -9.24 -23.06 12.83
CA ALA A 80 -7.95 -23.51 13.34
C ALA A 80 -7.51 -24.79 12.62
N ALA A 81 -6.23 -24.86 12.27
CA ALA A 81 -5.61 -26.08 11.76
C ALA A 81 -5.61 -27.16 12.86
N ASP A 82 -5.67 -28.41 12.45
CA ASP A 82 -5.47 -29.56 13.34
C ASP A 82 -3.98 -29.74 13.72
N ALA A 83 -3.69 -30.81 14.46
CA ALA A 83 -2.33 -31.16 14.88
C ALA A 83 -1.38 -31.47 13.69
N SER A 84 -1.92 -31.79 12.51
CA SER A 84 -1.14 -32.02 11.29
C SER A 84 -0.96 -30.77 10.43
N GLY A 85 -1.48 -29.62 10.84
CA GLY A 85 -1.42 -28.37 10.07
C GLY A 85 -2.42 -28.33 8.91
N GLN A 86 -3.56 -29.04 9.04
CA GLN A 86 -4.62 -29.07 8.05
C GLN A 86 -5.90 -28.41 8.54
N VAL A 87 -6.62 -27.78 7.63
CA VAL A 87 -8.02 -27.36 7.81
C VAL A 87 -8.88 -28.13 6.80
N ASP A 88 -9.96 -28.73 7.25
CA ASP A 88 -10.97 -29.38 6.42
C ASP A 88 -12.34 -28.86 6.84
N LEU A 89 -12.98 -28.02 6.00
CA LEU A 89 -14.27 -27.41 6.35
C LEU A 89 -15.40 -28.42 6.58
N CYS A 90 -15.23 -29.70 6.19
CA CYS A 90 -16.16 -30.76 6.54
C CYS A 90 -16.04 -31.21 8.01
N ARG A 91 -14.98 -30.80 8.72
CA ARG A 91 -14.67 -31.23 10.09
C ARG A 91 -14.24 -30.08 10.99
N SER A 92 -13.53 -29.09 10.43
CA SER A 92 -13.01 -27.96 11.17
C SER A 92 -14.12 -26.92 11.37
N PRO A 93 -14.53 -26.64 12.62
CA PRO A 93 -15.56 -25.65 12.87
C PRO A 93 -15.07 -24.24 12.59
N SER A 94 -15.92 -23.42 12.01
CA SER A 94 -15.70 -21.97 12.00
C SER A 94 -15.89 -21.42 13.42
N LEU A 95 -14.89 -20.70 13.92
CA LEU A 95 -14.87 -20.04 15.22
C LEU A 95 -15.52 -18.67 15.18
N GLY A 96 -15.81 -18.15 13.98
CA GLY A 96 -16.40 -16.83 13.74
C GLY A 96 -16.32 -16.43 12.27
N GLY A 97 -16.79 -15.24 11.95
CA GLY A 97 -16.90 -14.72 10.58
C GLY A 97 -18.35 -14.69 10.14
N SER A 98 -18.64 -15.05 8.88
CA SER A 98 -20.01 -15.05 8.32
C SER A 98 -20.89 -16.17 8.86
N TYR A 99 -20.30 -17.20 9.49
CA TYR A 99 -20.99 -18.33 10.12
C TYR A 99 -20.12 -18.95 11.22
N THR A 100 -20.71 -19.82 12.04
CA THR A 100 -20.03 -20.59 13.10
C THR A 100 -20.38 -22.07 12.99
N GLY A 101 -19.52 -22.94 13.55
CA GLY A 101 -19.74 -24.40 13.54
C GLY A 101 -19.17 -25.07 12.29
N VAL A 102 -19.47 -26.37 12.10
CA VAL A 102 -18.99 -27.18 10.98
C VAL A 102 -19.95 -27.06 9.81
N GLU A 103 -19.55 -26.29 8.80
CA GLU A 103 -20.35 -26.00 7.61
C GLU A 103 -19.47 -26.11 6.37
N SER A 104 -19.51 -27.24 5.68
CA SER A 104 -18.62 -27.49 4.52
C SER A 104 -18.79 -26.50 3.37
N MET A 105 -20.02 -25.98 3.18
CA MET A 105 -20.37 -25.00 2.16
C MET A 105 -20.60 -23.58 2.73
N GLY A 106 -20.22 -23.33 3.97
CA GLY A 106 -20.44 -22.06 4.67
C GLY A 106 -19.87 -20.86 3.95
N LEU A 107 -18.68 -20.98 3.34
CA LEU A 107 -18.06 -19.94 2.53
C LEU A 107 -18.85 -19.57 1.26
N PHE A 108 -19.84 -20.37 0.86
CA PHE A 108 -20.65 -20.13 -0.33
C PHE A 108 -22.04 -19.60 0.05
N TRP A 109 -22.78 -20.32 0.91
CA TRP A 109 -24.15 -19.93 1.25
C TRP A 109 -24.22 -18.73 2.20
N ALA A 110 -23.14 -18.47 3.00
CA ALA A 110 -23.10 -17.33 3.89
C ALA A 110 -22.61 -16.02 3.21
N MET A 111 -22.40 -16.02 1.89
CA MET A 111 -22.02 -14.81 1.16
C MET A 111 -23.11 -13.74 1.27
N ALA A 112 -22.71 -12.53 1.67
CA ALA A 112 -23.53 -11.33 1.66
C ALA A 112 -23.06 -10.36 0.59
N ALA A 113 -24.02 -9.65 -0.01
CA ALA A 113 -23.73 -8.59 -0.98
C ALA A 113 -23.12 -7.39 -0.27
N GLU A 114 -22.04 -6.81 -0.83
CA GLU A 114 -21.49 -5.53 -0.37
C GLU A 114 -22.47 -4.37 -0.55
N THR A 115 -23.30 -4.45 -1.60
CA THR A 115 -24.41 -3.50 -1.82
C THR A 115 -25.67 -4.04 -1.12
N PRO A 116 -26.23 -3.33 -0.12
CA PRO A 116 -27.43 -3.77 0.60
C PRO A 116 -28.59 -4.13 -0.34
N HIS A 117 -29.39 -5.14 0.05
CA HIS A 117 -30.59 -5.61 -0.65
C HIS A 117 -30.35 -6.13 -2.07
N SER A 118 -29.11 -6.46 -2.43
CA SER A 118 -28.79 -7.03 -3.72
C SER A 118 -28.92 -8.54 -3.72
N LYS A 119 -29.65 -9.08 -4.71
CA LYS A 119 -29.75 -10.51 -4.98
C LYS A 119 -28.71 -10.91 -6.02
N LEU A 120 -28.04 -12.04 -5.80
CA LEU A 120 -27.10 -12.63 -6.76
C LEU A 120 -27.80 -12.83 -8.12
N LEU A 121 -27.18 -12.30 -9.17
CA LEU A 121 -27.70 -12.40 -10.52
C LEU A 121 -26.71 -13.08 -11.46
N LYS A 122 -27.17 -14.15 -12.13
CA LYS A 122 -26.47 -14.81 -13.22
C LYS A 122 -27.31 -14.68 -14.50
N LYS A 123 -26.89 -13.82 -15.43
CA LYS A 123 -27.56 -13.59 -16.72
C LYS A 123 -27.03 -14.52 -17.79
N ASN A 124 -25.73 -14.68 -17.88
CA ASN A 124 -25.09 -15.53 -18.86
C ASN A 124 -24.82 -16.93 -18.28
N VAL A 125 -25.75 -17.85 -18.49
CA VAL A 125 -25.65 -19.23 -18.01
C VAL A 125 -24.57 -20.06 -18.74
N LEU A 126 -24.05 -19.54 -19.86
CA LEU A 126 -22.97 -20.19 -20.62
C LEU A 126 -21.57 -19.81 -20.09
N ALA A 127 -21.47 -18.69 -19.35
CA ALA A 127 -20.23 -18.27 -18.74
C ALA A 127 -20.14 -18.81 -17.30
N SER A 128 -18.95 -19.26 -16.89
CA SER A 128 -18.70 -19.70 -15.51
C SER A 128 -18.79 -18.51 -14.55
N MET A 129 -19.29 -18.76 -13.35
CA MET A 129 -19.19 -17.84 -12.23
C MET A 129 -17.87 -18.14 -11.47
N MET A 130 -17.06 -17.12 -11.27
CA MET A 130 -15.78 -17.26 -10.58
C MET A 130 -15.96 -16.96 -9.10
N VAL A 131 -15.47 -17.85 -8.24
CA VAL A 131 -15.33 -17.64 -6.81
C VAL A 131 -13.85 -17.67 -6.45
N ASP A 132 -13.36 -16.57 -5.88
CA ASP A 132 -12.03 -16.52 -5.30
C ASP A 132 -12.10 -17.03 -3.85
N ILE A 133 -11.20 -17.96 -3.49
CA ILE A 133 -11.02 -18.39 -2.11
C ILE A 133 -9.62 -17.99 -1.67
N GLU A 134 -9.54 -17.22 -0.60
CA GLU A 134 -8.31 -16.70 -0.02
C GLU A 134 -8.09 -17.32 1.35
N VAL A 135 -6.84 -17.70 1.64
CA VAL A 135 -6.39 -18.10 2.98
C VAL A 135 -5.56 -16.96 3.53
N LEU A 136 -6.05 -16.36 4.60
CA LEU A 136 -5.34 -15.32 5.32
C LEU A 136 -4.80 -15.94 6.61
N HIS A 137 -3.58 -15.60 6.98
CA HIS A 137 -3.08 -16.00 8.30
C HIS A 137 -4.04 -15.49 9.36
N GLY A 138 -4.55 -16.39 10.21
CA GLY A 138 -5.40 -16.06 11.35
C GLY A 138 -4.68 -15.33 12.49
N ASP A 139 -3.40 -15.13 12.36
CA ASP A 139 -2.65 -14.02 12.94
C ASP A 139 -2.76 -12.74 12.06
N THR A 140 -3.96 -12.43 11.54
CA THR A 140 -4.41 -11.04 11.60
C THR A 140 -4.60 -10.78 13.09
N GLY A 141 -3.46 -10.73 13.72
CA GLY A 141 -3.27 -10.80 15.13
C GLY A 141 -4.19 -9.80 15.81
N GLN A 142 -4.52 -10.11 17.00
CA GLN A 142 -5.04 -9.12 17.95
C GLN A 142 -4.02 -7.97 18.09
N GLY A 143 -3.46 -7.42 16.96
CA GLY A 143 -2.51 -6.32 17.04
C GLY A 143 -1.52 -6.42 18.20
N PRO A 144 -0.77 -5.46 18.43
CA PRO A 144 -0.70 -4.14 17.77
C PRO A 144 0.09 -4.16 16.47
N PHE A 145 -0.43 -3.45 15.47
CA PHE A 145 0.25 -3.28 14.19
C PHE A 145 0.76 -1.85 14.04
N PRO A 146 1.86 -1.62 13.33
CA PRO A 146 2.26 -0.28 12.91
C PRO A 146 1.20 0.33 11.98
N GLY A 147 0.92 1.63 12.12
CA GLY A 147 0.01 2.38 11.27
C GLY A 147 0.78 3.21 10.25
N VAL A 148 0.36 3.19 8.99
CA VAL A 148 0.92 4.00 7.90
C VAL A 148 -0.17 4.76 7.17
N LEU A 149 0.00 6.07 7.03
CA LEU A 149 -0.78 6.92 6.15
C LEU A 149 -0.12 6.89 4.77
N ASP A 150 -0.84 6.39 3.77
CA ASP A 150 -0.40 6.34 2.38
C ASP A 150 -1.03 7.48 1.59
N VAL A 151 -0.23 8.46 1.18
CA VAL A 151 -0.67 9.62 0.39
C VAL A 151 -0.08 9.50 -1.01
N TYR A 152 -0.98 9.38 -2.00
CA TYR A 152 -0.55 9.18 -3.38
C TYR A 152 -0.25 10.50 -4.08
N THR A 153 0.18 10.43 -5.33
CA THR A 153 0.65 11.58 -6.13
C THR A 153 -0.45 12.58 -6.51
N LEU A 154 -0.07 13.63 -7.22
CA LEU A 154 -0.97 14.70 -7.69
C LEU A 154 -2.07 14.23 -8.66
N GLY A 155 -2.01 13.04 -9.21
CA GLY A 155 -3.07 12.48 -10.07
C GLY A 155 -4.44 12.34 -9.42
N GLY A 156 -4.54 12.58 -8.11
CA GLY A 156 -5.73 12.36 -7.29
C GLY A 156 -5.97 10.88 -6.99
N GLY A 157 -6.90 10.59 -6.09
CA GLY A 157 -7.25 9.22 -5.72
C GLY A 157 -6.30 8.59 -4.73
N ILE A 158 -6.32 7.27 -4.69
CA ILE A 158 -5.55 6.43 -3.78
C ILE A 158 -4.80 5.33 -4.54
N SER A 159 -3.73 4.78 -3.96
CA SER A 159 -3.07 3.57 -4.46
C SER A 159 -3.52 2.35 -3.65
N GLU A 160 -4.63 1.72 -4.05
CA GLU A 160 -5.15 0.52 -3.37
C GLU A 160 -4.14 -0.64 -3.44
N VAL A 161 -3.39 -0.76 -4.53
CA VAL A 161 -2.37 -1.81 -4.71
C VAL A 161 -1.26 -1.65 -3.68
N ARG A 162 -0.74 -0.43 -3.51
CA ARG A 162 0.33 -0.12 -2.57
C ARG A 162 -0.11 -0.36 -1.12
N ALA A 163 -1.29 0.16 -0.77
CA ALA A 163 -1.87 0.00 0.56
C ALA A 163 -2.16 -1.47 0.91
N SER A 164 -2.78 -2.23 0.01
CA SER A 164 -3.10 -3.65 0.26
C SER A 164 -1.85 -4.53 0.35
N LEU A 165 -0.80 -4.24 -0.44
CA LEU A 165 0.46 -4.96 -0.33
C LEU A 165 1.17 -4.71 1.01
N LEU A 166 1.11 -3.49 1.58
CA LEU A 166 1.62 -3.21 2.92
C LEU A 166 0.75 -3.85 4.00
N ALA A 167 -0.58 -3.83 3.83
CA ALA A 167 -1.50 -4.50 4.77
C ALA A 167 -1.22 -6.00 4.87
N ASN A 168 -0.90 -6.67 3.74
CA ASN A 168 -0.46 -8.07 3.73
C ASN A 168 0.90 -8.31 4.41
N LYS A 169 1.58 -7.26 4.83
CA LYS A 169 2.84 -7.32 5.60
C LYS A 169 2.66 -6.98 7.07
N GLY A 170 1.42 -6.93 7.55
CA GLY A 170 1.11 -6.64 8.95
C GLY A 170 1.21 -5.15 9.29
N ILE A 171 0.86 -4.27 8.36
CA ILE A 171 0.80 -2.82 8.56
C ILE A 171 -0.65 -2.38 8.37
N VAL A 172 -1.22 -1.65 9.31
CA VAL A 172 -2.51 -0.98 9.09
C VAL A 172 -2.30 0.23 8.21
N VAL A 173 -2.92 0.27 7.04
CA VAL A 173 -2.71 1.35 6.07
C VAL A 173 -4.00 2.13 5.86
N LEU A 174 -3.92 3.45 6.02
CA LEU A 174 -4.93 4.39 5.57
C LEU A 174 -4.48 5.00 4.24
N ALA A 175 -5.06 4.55 3.13
CA ALA A 175 -4.87 5.20 1.83
C ALA A 175 -5.76 6.45 1.79
N LEU A 176 -5.14 7.63 1.79
CA LEU A 176 -5.84 8.91 1.89
C LEU A 176 -5.89 9.60 0.54
N ALA A 177 -7.12 9.83 0.05
CA ALA A 177 -7.35 10.76 -1.05
C ALA A 177 -7.45 12.19 -0.50
N TYR A 178 -6.89 13.15 -1.21
CA TYR A 178 -6.93 14.57 -0.81
C TYR A 178 -7.49 15.49 -1.89
N TYR A 179 -7.79 14.95 -3.09
CA TYR A 179 -8.65 15.52 -4.12
C TYR A 179 -8.89 14.48 -5.23
N GLY A 180 -9.87 14.73 -6.13
CA GLY A 180 -10.07 13.97 -7.36
C GLY A 180 -10.55 12.53 -7.19
N PHE A 181 -11.06 12.15 -6.02
CA PHE A 181 -11.52 10.81 -5.73
C PHE A 181 -13.00 10.80 -5.34
N GLN A 182 -13.80 9.90 -5.93
CA GLN A 182 -15.25 9.80 -5.72
C GLN A 182 -15.95 11.15 -5.87
N ASP A 183 -16.56 11.67 -4.80
CA ASP A 183 -17.30 12.92 -4.77
C ASP A 183 -16.42 14.16 -4.50
N MET A 184 -15.10 13.96 -4.32
CA MET A 184 -14.17 15.06 -4.12
C MET A 184 -13.95 15.87 -5.41
N PRO A 185 -13.71 17.19 -5.31
CA PRO A 185 -13.41 18.01 -6.49
C PRO A 185 -12.26 17.43 -7.31
N ARG A 186 -12.46 17.36 -8.63
CA ARG A 186 -11.46 16.80 -9.57
C ARG A 186 -10.36 17.79 -9.95
N THR A 187 -10.53 19.05 -9.64
CA THR A 187 -9.54 20.09 -9.86
C THR A 187 -8.63 20.22 -8.65
N VAL A 188 -7.37 20.53 -8.88
CA VAL A 188 -6.43 20.89 -7.81
C VAL A 188 -7.02 22.07 -7.04
N PRO A 189 -7.12 21.99 -5.70
CA PRO A 189 -7.69 23.07 -4.89
C PRO A 189 -6.79 24.31 -4.95
N LYS A 190 -7.31 25.46 -4.49
CA LYS A 190 -6.54 26.72 -4.43
C LYS A 190 -5.39 26.66 -3.41
N TYR A 191 -5.51 25.84 -2.39
CA TYR A 191 -4.51 25.55 -1.37
C TYR A 191 -4.80 24.15 -0.79
N PHE A 192 -3.80 23.53 -0.21
CA PHE A 192 -3.98 22.35 0.64
C PHE A 192 -4.03 22.79 2.10
N ASP A 193 -4.86 22.10 2.89
CA ASP A 193 -5.00 22.34 4.32
C ASP A 193 -4.37 21.17 5.09
N LEU A 194 -3.39 21.48 5.94
CA LEU A 194 -2.69 20.46 6.70
C LEU A 194 -3.56 19.87 7.82
N GLU A 195 -4.59 20.60 8.29
CA GLU A 195 -5.55 20.11 9.28
C GLU A 195 -6.33 18.89 8.76
N TYR A 196 -6.60 18.80 7.45
CA TYR A 196 -7.17 17.61 6.82
C TYR A 196 -6.32 16.36 7.06
N PHE A 197 -5.01 16.48 6.92
CA PHE A 197 -4.08 15.39 7.17
C PHE A 197 -3.90 15.12 8.67
N GLU A 198 -4.01 16.13 9.52
CA GLU A 198 -4.00 15.98 10.98
C GLU A 198 -5.18 15.14 11.47
N GLU A 199 -6.37 15.35 10.89
CA GLU A 199 -7.55 14.51 11.15
C GLU A 199 -7.31 13.04 10.74
N ALA A 200 -6.75 12.81 9.56
CA ALA A 200 -6.43 11.46 9.06
C ALA A 200 -5.44 10.72 9.97
N ILE A 201 -4.38 11.41 10.42
CA ILE A 201 -3.40 10.86 11.38
C ILE A 201 -4.07 10.55 12.71
N THR A 202 -4.91 11.46 13.20
CA THR A 202 -5.66 11.25 14.45
C THR A 202 -6.62 10.09 14.35
N PHE A 203 -7.33 9.96 13.23
CA PHE A 203 -8.20 8.82 12.96
C PHE A 203 -7.43 7.50 12.96
N LEU A 204 -6.30 7.43 12.23
CA LEU A 204 -5.49 6.22 12.14
C LEU A 204 -4.93 5.81 13.50
N ARG A 205 -4.44 6.76 14.31
CA ARG A 205 -3.92 6.51 15.66
C ARG A 205 -4.97 6.01 16.65
N ARG A 206 -6.24 6.35 16.45
CA ARG A 206 -7.36 5.90 17.29
C ARG A 206 -7.85 4.49 16.97
N GLN A 207 -7.37 3.89 15.88
CA GLN A 207 -7.76 2.52 15.55
C GLN A 207 -7.18 1.55 16.61
N PRO A 208 -8.01 0.68 17.21
CA PRO A 208 -7.56 -0.21 18.29
C PRO A 208 -6.44 -1.17 17.89
N GLN A 209 -6.32 -1.45 16.59
CA GLN A 209 -5.28 -2.31 16.03
C GLN A 209 -3.95 -1.57 15.79
N VAL A 210 -3.94 -0.23 15.82
CA VAL A 210 -2.75 0.58 15.54
C VAL A 210 -2.01 0.88 16.85
N GLN A 211 -0.76 0.46 16.92
CA GLN A 211 0.13 0.76 18.03
C GLN A 211 1.54 1.10 17.51
N GLY A 212 2.36 1.61 18.39
CA GLY A 212 3.74 1.97 18.10
C GLY A 212 4.07 3.39 18.57
N PRO A 213 5.30 3.85 18.32
CA PRO A 213 5.76 5.17 18.79
C PRO A 213 5.06 6.33 18.06
N GLY A 214 4.42 6.06 16.92
CA GLY A 214 3.69 7.00 16.07
C GLY A 214 3.32 6.38 14.74
N ILE A 215 2.84 7.21 13.82
CA ILE A 215 2.39 6.83 12.48
C ILE A 215 3.54 6.95 11.49
N GLY A 216 3.57 6.04 10.50
CA GLY A 216 4.38 6.16 9.30
C GLY A 216 3.65 6.96 8.22
N ILE A 217 4.41 7.64 7.35
CA ILE A 217 3.87 8.25 6.13
C ILE A 217 4.60 7.68 4.93
N LEU A 218 3.84 7.21 3.93
CA LEU A 218 4.35 6.82 2.62
C LEU A 218 3.87 7.82 1.58
N SER A 219 4.79 8.39 0.81
CA SER A 219 4.50 9.43 -0.15
C SER A 219 5.29 9.25 -1.45
N ILE A 220 4.76 9.78 -2.55
CA ILE A 220 5.43 9.82 -3.86
C ILE A 220 5.08 11.10 -4.60
N SER A 221 6.06 11.73 -5.26
CA SER A 221 5.85 12.93 -6.07
C SER A 221 5.33 14.10 -5.21
N LYS A 222 4.27 14.79 -5.63
CA LYS A 222 3.68 15.94 -4.88
C LYS A 222 3.36 15.62 -3.42
N SER A 223 2.92 14.41 -3.10
CA SER A 223 2.67 14.06 -1.70
C SER A 223 3.94 14.02 -0.84
N GLY A 224 5.12 14.08 -1.44
CA GLY A 224 6.39 14.17 -0.74
C GLY A 224 6.53 15.46 0.08
N ASP A 225 6.18 16.60 -0.49
CA ASP A 225 6.20 17.88 0.24
C ASP A 225 5.10 17.93 1.31
N LEU A 226 3.93 17.34 1.06
CA LEU A 226 2.88 17.18 2.08
C LEU A 226 3.35 16.28 3.22
N ALA A 227 4.06 15.18 2.93
CA ALA A 227 4.61 14.28 3.94
C ALA A 227 5.67 14.96 4.82
N LEU A 228 6.57 15.75 4.20
CA LEU A 228 7.54 16.54 4.94
C LEU A 228 6.87 17.62 5.81
N SER A 229 5.82 18.27 5.29
CA SER A 229 5.03 19.26 6.05
C SER A 229 4.31 18.60 7.23
N MET A 230 3.65 17.46 7.02
CA MET A 230 3.07 16.68 8.12
C MET A 230 4.11 16.34 9.18
N ALA A 231 5.27 15.81 8.78
CA ALA A 231 6.33 15.45 9.71
C ALA A 231 6.91 16.64 10.48
N SER A 232 6.86 17.85 9.90
CA SER A 232 7.43 19.08 10.49
C SER A 232 6.48 19.82 11.43
N PHE A 233 5.18 19.75 11.18
CA PHE A 233 4.17 20.55 11.87
C PHE A 233 3.18 19.72 12.71
N LEU A 234 2.97 18.45 12.39
CA LEU A 234 2.03 17.59 13.10
C LEU A 234 2.73 16.69 14.10
N SER A 235 2.03 16.33 15.15
CA SER A 235 2.52 15.42 16.19
C SER A 235 2.23 13.96 15.86
N GLY A 236 3.07 13.06 16.39
CA GLY A 236 2.81 11.61 16.35
C GLY A 236 3.21 10.93 15.04
N ILE A 237 4.13 11.52 14.27
CA ILE A 237 4.73 10.93 13.08
C ILE A 237 6.14 10.49 13.43
N SER A 238 6.42 9.18 13.27
CA SER A 238 7.69 8.56 13.65
C SER A 238 8.56 8.15 12.47
N ALA A 239 7.97 7.92 11.29
CA ALA A 239 8.70 7.49 10.11
C ALA A 239 8.06 8.07 8.83
N THR A 240 8.88 8.61 7.94
CA THR A 240 8.42 9.23 6.69
C THR A 240 9.23 8.69 5.52
N ALA A 241 8.60 7.90 4.66
CA ALA A 241 9.16 7.44 3.40
C ALA A 241 8.74 8.41 2.29
N TRP A 242 9.73 9.12 1.76
CA TRP A 242 9.59 10.13 0.73
C TRP A 242 10.21 9.61 -0.57
N ILE A 243 9.39 9.51 -1.63
CA ILE A 243 9.79 8.96 -2.92
C ILE A 243 9.63 10.04 -3.99
N ASN A 244 10.72 10.41 -4.65
CA ASN A 244 10.72 11.37 -5.77
C ASN A 244 9.86 12.61 -5.54
N GLY A 245 9.91 13.20 -4.34
CA GLY A 245 9.15 14.38 -3.97
C GLY A 245 9.94 15.69 -4.15
N SER A 246 9.48 16.74 -3.44
CA SER A 246 10.18 18.01 -3.25
C SER A 246 10.44 18.28 -1.78
N ASN A 247 11.53 18.99 -1.46
CA ASN A 247 11.84 19.47 -0.11
C ASN A 247 11.21 20.84 0.19
N ALA A 248 10.47 21.37 -0.77
CA ALA A 248 9.73 22.61 -0.65
C ALA A 248 8.29 22.43 -1.14
N ASN A 249 7.38 23.25 -0.66
CA ASN A 249 5.98 23.19 -1.06
C ASN A 249 5.81 23.56 -2.54
N THR A 250 5.04 22.75 -3.28
CA THR A 250 4.85 22.87 -4.73
C THR A 250 3.36 23.02 -5.08
N VAL A 251 3.06 23.39 -6.30
CA VAL A 251 1.75 23.44 -6.96
C VAL A 251 0.83 24.53 -6.42
N VAL A 252 0.46 24.49 -5.12
CA VAL A 252 -0.43 25.47 -4.46
C VAL A 252 0.06 25.72 -3.04
N PRO A 253 -0.29 26.88 -2.43
CA PRO A 253 0.04 27.14 -1.03
C PRO A 253 -0.47 26.05 -0.08
N LEU A 254 0.26 25.82 1.01
CA LEU A 254 -0.16 24.97 2.11
C LEU A 254 -0.56 25.84 3.31
N HIS A 255 -1.74 25.61 3.85
CA HIS A 255 -2.27 26.29 5.03
C HIS A 255 -2.20 25.35 6.23
N TYR A 256 -1.89 25.90 7.40
CA TYR A 256 -2.02 25.22 8.69
C TYR A 256 -2.21 26.25 9.79
N LYS A 257 -3.42 26.36 10.33
CA LYS A 257 -3.80 27.41 11.29
C LYS A 257 -3.48 28.79 10.71
N ASP A 258 -2.65 29.55 11.38
CA ASP A 258 -2.21 30.89 10.93
C ASP A 258 -0.99 30.87 10.01
N LEU A 259 -0.43 29.69 9.74
CA LEU A 259 0.73 29.52 8.88
C LEU A 259 0.31 29.32 7.42
N ILE A 260 0.95 30.06 6.51
CA ILE A 260 0.87 29.84 5.06
C ILE A 260 2.26 29.59 4.54
N ILE A 261 2.47 28.44 3.91
CA ILE A 261 3.71 28.13 3.17
C ILE A 261 3.43 28.33 1.69
N PRO A 262 4.06 29.31 1.04
CA PRO A 262 3.85 29.54 -0.39
C PRO A 262 4.36 28.35 -1.21
N SER A 263 3.83 28.18 -2.40
CA SER A 263 4.37 27.21 -3.36
C SER A 263 5.48 27.82 -4.19
N ILE A 264 6.45 27.00 -4.58
CA ILE A 264 7.42 27.39 -5.61
C ILE A 264 6.68 27.65 -6.92
N THR A 265 7.02 28.74 -7.59
CA THR A 265 6.51 29.08 -8.92
C THR A 265 7.37 28.41 -9.99
N PRO A 266 6.79 27.56 -10.86
CA PRO A 266 7.52 26.96 -11.96
C PRO A 266 8.01 28.04 -12.96
N ILE A 267 9.19 27.81 -13.54
CA ILE A 267 9.77 28.62 -14.59
C ILE A 267 9.47 27.94 -15.93
N VAL A 268 8.50 28.46 -16.65
CA VAL A 268 8.00 27.84 -17.90
C VAL A 268 9.08 27.80 -18.99
N GLU A 269 9.99 28.77 -19.01
CA GLU A 269 11.12 28.88 -19.95
C GLU A 269 12.11 27.71 -19.81
N ASN A 270 12.13 27.03 -18.68
CA ASN A 270 12.97 25.86 -18.42
C ASN A 270 12.36 24.56 -18.92
N VAL A 271 11.10 24.57 -19.37
CA VAL A 271 10.46 23.41 -19.97
C VAL A 271 11.09 23.09 -21.31
N THR A 272 11.53 21.88 -21.51
CA THR A 272 12.15 21.40 -22.74
C THR A 272 11.30 20.32 -23.40
N PHE A 273 11.74 19.86 -24.58
CA PHE A 273 11.08 18.75 -25.27
C PHE A 273 12.05 17.58 -25.41
N SER A 274 11.55 16.39 -25.14
CA SER A 274 12.27 15.15 -25.45
C SER A 274 12.46 15.00 -26.97
N PRO A 275 13.34 14.10 -27.43
CA PRO A 275 13.49 13.78 -28.84
C PRO A 275 12.19 13.34 -29.54
N SER A 276 11.22 12.82 -28.78
CA SER A 276 9.87 12.43 -29.25
C SER A 276 8.85 13.58 -29.23
N GLY A 277 9.25 14.81 -28.90
CA GLY A 277 8.37 15.97 -28.83
C GLY A 277 7.46 16.04 -27.61
N ILE A 278 7.72 15.22 -26.58
CA ILE A 278 6.96 15.22 -25.31
C ILE A 278 7.64 16.20 -24.34
N LEU A 279 6.85 16.95 -23.57
CA LEU A 279 7.35 17.91 -22.59
C LEU A 279 8.22 17.23 -21.52
N ASP A 280 9.40 17.76 -21.28
CA ASP A 280 10.29 17.46 -20.16
C ASP A 280 10.25 18.66 -19.20
N ILE A 281 9.71 18.43 -18.01
CA ILE A 281 9.47 19.48 -17.01
C ILE A 281 10.44 19.42 -15.83
N ARG A 282 11.50 18.60 -15.93
CA ARG A 282 12.47 18.39 -14.84
C ARG A 282 12.99 19.70 -14.24
N ASP A 283 13.37 20.64 -15.10
CA ASP A 283 14.03 21.88 -14.70
C ASP A 283 13.04 23.05 -14.56
N ALA A 284 11.73 22.77 -14.73
CA ALA A 284 10.70 23.79 -14.55
C ALA A 284 10.55 24.23 -13.08
N LEU A 285 10.84 23.33 -12.09
CA LEU A 285 10.90 23.72 -10.69
C LEU A 285 12.31 24.26 -10.38
N PRO A 286 12.43 25.56 -10.01
CA PRO A 286 13.71 26.14 -9.67
C PRO A 286 14.24 25.60 -8.34
N ASP A 287 15.52 25.86 -8.05
CA ASP A 287 16.15 25.48 -6.80
C ASP A 287 15.43 26.14 -5.61
N PRO A 288 14.92 25.34 -4.63
CA PRO A 288 14.25 25.85 -3.44
C PRO A 288 15.12 26.73 -2.53
N GLU A 289 16.43 26.55 -2.55
CA GLU A 289 17.35 27.30 -1.69
C GLU A 289 17.69 28.70 -2.23
N THR A 290 17.23 29.04 -3.43
CA THR A 290 17.38 30.42 -3.95
C THR A 290 16.57 31.41 -3.11
N GLU A 291 17.02 32.67 -3.04
CA GLU A 291 16.46 33.69 -2.16
C GLU A 291 14.93 33.86 -2.33
N GLY A 292 14.44 33.86 -3.57
CA GLY A 292 13.02 34.02 -3.88
C GLY A 292 12.14 32.82 -3.49
N ASN A 293 12.75 31.63 -3.29
CA ASN A 293 12.01 30.38 -3.03
C ASN A 293 12.13 29.88 -1.58
N ARG A 294 13.01 30.44 -0.77
CA ARG A 294 13.26 29.99 0.61
C ARG A 294 12.01 29.94 1.49
N GLY A 295 11.04 30.79 1.23
CA GLY A 295 9.76 30.76 1.94
C GLY A 295 8.94 29.48 1.72
N SER A 296 9.21 28.75 0.65
CA SER A 296 8.54 27.49 0.31
C SER A 296 9.24 26.26 0.89
N VAL A 297 10.48 26.40 1.38
CA VAL A 297 11.27 25.28 1.94
C VAL A 297 10.65 24.78 3.24
N ILE A 298 10.43 23.47 3.33
CA ILE A 298 9.80 22.86 4.49
C ILE A 298 10.83 22.67 5.61
N PRO A 299 10.53 23.14 6.85
CA PRO A 299 11.49 23.13 7.96
C PRO A 299 11.58 21.73 8.63
N ILE A 300 12.06 20.73 7.87
CA ILE A 300 12.14 19.32 8.32
C ILE A 300 13.04 19.09 9.54
N GLU A 301 13.93 20.02 9.84
CA GLU A 301 14.74 20.02 11.05
C GLU A 301 13.91 20.14 12.35
N ARG A 302 12.67 20.59 12.27
CA ARG A 302 11.73 20.60 13.40
C ARG A 302 11.21 19.20 13.75
N SER A 303 11.26 18.27 12.80
CA SER A 303 10.69 16.93 12.94
C SER A 303 11.55 16.01 13.78
N SER A 304 10.93 15.14 14.57
CA SER A 304 11.54 13.97 15.20
C SER A 304 11.38 12.68 14.38
N SER A 305 10.68 12.74 13.26
CA SER A 305 10.48 11.60 12.36
C SER A 305 11.80 11.05 11.84
N ARG A 306 11.86 9.74 11.58
CA ARG A 306 12.90 9.15 10.74
C ARG A 306 12.52 9.34 9.29
N PHE A 307 13.48 9.63 8.42
CA PHE A 307 13.25 9.87 7.00
C PHE A 307 13.94 8.82 6.14
N LEU A 308 13.23 8.30 5.14
CA LEU A 308 13.79 7.59 4.00
C LEU A 308 13.59 8.44 2.75
N PHE A 309 14.64 9.07 2.25
CA PHE A 309 14.63 9.80 0.99
C PHE A 309 15.04 8.86 -0.14
N ALA A 310 14.11 8.55 -1.02
CA ALA A 310 14.34 7.74 -2.20
C ALA A 310 14.19 8.61 -3.46
N ALA A 311 15.23 8.76 -4.23
CA ALA A 311 15.26 9.64 -5.41
C ALA A 311 15.76 8.90 -6.65
N SER A 312 15.19 9.23 -7.80
CA SER A 312 15.54 8.70 -9.11
C SER A 312 16.41 9.67 -9.88
N GLU A 313 17.54 9.22 -10.43
CA GLU A 313 18.48 10.09 -11.15
C GLU A 313 17.95 10.55 -12.52
N ASP A 314 17.10 9.73 -13.15
CA ASP A 314 16.43 10.10 -14.41
C ASP A 314 14.96 10.49 -14.19
N ASP A 315 14.66 11.10 -13.05
CA ASP A 315 13.38 11.76 -12.82
C ASP A 315 13.26 12.98 -13.76
N ARG A 316 12.20 12.97 -14.61
CA ARG A 316 11.95 14.02 -15.59
C ARG A 316 10.78 14.95 -15.22
N ASN A 317 10.18 14.73 -14.05
CA ASN A 317 9.20 15.66 -13.52
C ASN A 317 9.84 16.82 -12.77
N TRP A 318 10.89 16.52 -11.99
CA TRP A 318 11.71 17.47 -11.26
C TRP A 318 13.02 16.85 -10.77
N ASN A 319 13.91 17.67 -10.23
CA ASN A 319 15.21 17.19 -9.74
C ASN A 319 15.11 16.60 -8.34
N SER A 320 14.44 15.43 -8.21
CA SER A 320 14.25 14.75 -6.92
C SER A 320 15.55 14.43 -6.20
N CYS A 321 16.65 14.16 -6.93
CA CYS A 321 17.97 13.94 -6.33
C CYS A 321 18.53 15.19 -5.66
N LEU A 322 18.42 16.36 -6.28
CA LEU A 322 18.80 17.64 -5.67
C LEU A 322 18.01 17.88 -4.39
N PHE A 323 16.69 17.68 -4.45
CA PHE A 323 15.80 17.93 -3.31
C PHE A 323 16.07 16.98 -2.15
N ALA A 324 16.37 15.71 -2.42
CA ALA A 324 16.79 14.74 -1.39
C ALA A 324 18.13 15.13 -0.75
N GLN A 325 19.10 15.59 -1.56
CA GLN A 325 20.41 16.04 -1.06
C GLN A 325 20.29 17.30 -0.19
N GLN A 326 19.49 18.28 -0.60
CA GLN A 326 19.22 19.49 0.18
C GLN A 326 18.50 19.17 1.49
N ALA A 327 17.51 18.29 1.46
CA ALA A 327 16.82 17.82 2.67
C ALA A 327 17.81 17.17 3.66
N ALA A 328 18.67 16.27 3.16
CA ALA A 328 19.69 15.63 3.98
C ALA A 328 20.74 16.61 4.52
N ALA A 329 21.18 17.57 3.67
CA ALA A 329 22.12 18.62 4.09
C ALA A 329 21.53 19.51 5.18
N ARG A 330 20.25 19.90 5.05
CA ARG A 330 19.52 20.68 6.07
C ARG A 330 19.45 19.93 7.41
N LEU A 331 19.11 18.65 7.41
CA LEU A 331 19.09 17.85 8.64
C LEU A 331 20.49 17.80 9.29
N ARG A 332 21.54 17.51 8.52
CA ARG A 332 22.92 17.49 9.03
C ARG A 332 23.34 18.85 9.60
N HIS A 333 23.01 19.94 8.92
CA HIS A 333 23.33 21.30 9.40
C HIS A 333 22.72 21.57 10.78
N HIS A 334 21.58 20.96 11.09
CA HIS A 334 20.93 21.06 12.40
C HIS A 334 21.28 19.90 13.35
N GLY A 335 22.39 19.18 13.08
CA GLY A 335 22.88 18.12 13.96
C GLY A 335 22.02 16.85 13.98
N LYS A 336 21.21 16.60 12.94
CA LYS A 336 20.32 15.44 12.86
C LYS A 336 20.84 14.37 11.90
N GLU A 337 20.84 13.12 12.36
CA GLU A 337 21.23 11.92 11.62
C GLU A 337 20.05 10.93 11.56
N ASN A 338 18.82 11.45 11.54
CA ASN A 338 17.58 10.67 11.54
C ASN A 338 17.05 10.38 10.13
N PHE A 339 17.93 10.17 9.16
CA PHE A 339 17.54 9.95 7.77
C PHE A 339 18.43 8.92 7.08
N GLU A 340 17.88 8.34 6.02
CA GLU A 340 18.56 7.51 5.02
C GLU A 340 18.31 8.12 3.64
N VAL A 341 19.31 8.13 2.75
CA VAL A 341 19.17 8.59 1.36
C VAL A 341 19.54 7.46 0.44
N VAL A 342 18.69 7.16 -0.52
CA VAL A 342 18.97 6.21 -1.59
C VAL A 342 18.66 6.85 -2.95
N MET A 343 19.60 6.74 -3.88
CA MET A 343 19.47 7.22 -5.24
C MET A 343 19.48 6.05 -6.20
N TYR A 344 18.58 6.08 -7.18
CA TYR A 344 18.39 4.99 -8.14
C TYR A 344 18.84 5.45 -9.54
N PRO A 345 20.03 5.00 -9.99
CA PRO A 345 20.53 5.33 -11.32
C PRO A 345 19.54 4.89 -12.41
N ARG A 346 19.31 5.77 -13.37
CA ARG A 346 18.46 5.52 -14.54
C ARG A 346 17.03 5.08 -14.22
N ALA A 347 16.55 5.31 -13.01
CA ALA A 347 15.16 5.17 -12.66
C ALA A 347 14.40 6.49 -12.91
N GLY A 348 13.13 6.41 -13.29
CA GLY A 348 12.27 7.55 -13.55
C GLY A 348 11.38 7.91 -12.36
N HIS A 349 10.46 8.86 -12.59
CA HIS A 349 9.66 9.51 -11.56
C HIS A 349 8.76 8.56 -10.76
N PHE A 350 8.03 7.66 -11.42
CA PHE A 350 7.04 6.79 -10.76
C PHE A 350 7.65 5.46 -10.29
N LEU A 351 8.37 5.47 -9.17
CA LEU A 351 8.82 4.25 -8.48
C LEU A 351 7.66 3.62 -7.70
N GLU A 352 6.87 2.84 -8.41
CA GLU A 352 5.72 2.11 -7.90
C GLU A 352 6.13 0.78 -7.20
N VAL A 353 5.12 -0.02 -6.86
CA VAL A 353 5.36 -1.36 -6.31
C VAL A 353 6.04 -2.28 -7.35
N PRO A 354 6.71 -3.36 -6.91
CA PRO A 354 7.37 -4.31 -7.80
C PRO A 354 6.47 -4.82 -8.93
N TYR A 355 7.08 -4.98 -10.09
CA TYR A 355 6.45 -5.55 -11.30
C TYR A 355 5.37 -4.68 -11.95
N MET A 356 5.18 -3.46 -11.48
CA MET A 356 4.36 -2.49 -12.23
C MET A 356 5.07 -2.16 -13.55
N PRO A 357 4.33 -2.13 -14.67
CA PRO A 357 4.90 -1.73 -15.95
C PRO A 357 5.55 -0.35 -15.90
N HIS A 358 6.74 -0.23 -16.48
CA HIS A 358 7.42 1.06 -16.60
C HIS A 358 6.61 2.00 -17.47
N CYS A 359 6.37 3.21 -16.97
CA CYS A 359 5.67 4.27 -17.67
C CYS A 359 6.64 5.45 -17.90
N PRO A 360 7.27 5.58 -19.07
CA PRO A 360 8.24 6.61 -19.34
C PRO A 360 7.64 7.99 -19.59
N SER A 361 6.34 8.08 -19.86
CA SER A 361 5.60 9.32 -20.08
C SER A 361 4.12 9.13 -19.83
N GLY A 362 3.41 10.21 -19.47
CA GLY A 362 1.98 10.14 -19.25
C GLY A 362 1.36 11.52 -19.03
N PHE A 363 0.02 11.57 -18.96
CA PHE A 363 -0.70 12.81 -18.70
C PHE A 363 -0.41 13.32 -17.29
N HIS A 364 -0.02 14.59 -17.18
CA HIS A 364 0.26 15.25 -15.90
C HIS A 364 -0.83 16.26 -15.56
N PRO A 365 -1.61 16.05 -14.47
CA PRO A 365 -2.81 16.85 -14.18
C PRO A 365 -2.54 18.34 -13.95
N ALA A 366 -1.41 18.69 -13.31
CA ALA A 366 -1.07 20.10 -13.09
C ALA A 366 -0.57 20.82 -14.33
N VAL A 367 -0.02 20.07 -15.31
CA VAL A 367 0.46 20.62 -16.59
C VAL A 367 -0.66 20.61 -17.66
N GLY A 368 -1.61 19.68 -17.51
CA GLY A 368 -2.70 19.50 -18.48
C GLY A 368 -2.27 18.85 -19.79
N GLN A 369 -1.05 18.29 -19.86
CA GLN A 369 -0.46 17.68 -21.04
C GLN A 369 0.32 16.42 -20.70
N VAL A 370 0.75 15.68 -21.74
CA VAL A 370 1.65 14.53 -21.58
C VAL A 370 3.06 15.05 -21.32
N VAL A 371 3.70 14.50 -20.28
CA VAL A 371 5.08 14.82 -19.90
C VAL A 371 5.93 13.54 -19.84
N VAL A 372 7.24 13.70 -19.95
CA VAL A 372 8.20 12.61 -19.73
C VAL A 372 8.35 12.34 -18.24
N PHE A 373 8.31 11.06 -17.84
CA PHE A 373 8.61 10.62 -16.48
C PHE A 373 10.01 10.04 -16.33
N GLY A 374 10.66 9.72 -17.46
CA GLY A 374 12.03 9.20 -17.51
C GLY A 374 12.16 7.73 -17.13
N GLY A 375 13.39 7.31 -16.96
CA GLY A 375 13.80 5.98 -16.57
C GLY A 375 14.04 5.01 -17.73
N GLU A 376 14.96 4.10 -17.49
CA GLU A 376 15.15 2.90 -18.32
C GLU A 376 14.41 1.71 -17.71
N ALA A 377 13.61 0.98 -18.48
CA ALA A 377 12.71 -0.07 -17.99
C ALA A 377 13.37 -1.09 -17.04
N LYS A 378 14.58 -1.58 -17.38
CA LYS A 378 15.29 -2.55 -16.54
C LYS A 378 15.80 -1.94 -15.23
N ALA A 379 16.42 -0.77 -15.30
CA ALA A 379 16.93 -0.07 -14.12
C ALA A 379 15.79 0.38 -13.20
N HIS A 380 14.71 0.89 -13.78
CA HIS A 380 13.50 1.27 -13.05
C HIS A 380 12.86 0.08 -12.32
N HIS A 381 12.75 -1.08 -12.98
CA HIS A 381 12.26 -2.31 -12.36
C HIS A 381 13.14 -2.75 -11.16
N GLN A 382 14.47 -2.71 -11.32
CA GLN A 382 15.39 -3.04 -10.22
C GLN A 382 15.24 -2.07 -9.04
N ALA A 383 15.06 -0.78 -9.33
CA ALA A 383 14.79 0.25 -8.32
C ALA A 383 13.46 -0.02 -7.57
N GLN A 384 12.39 -0.40 -8.26
CA GLN A 384 11.11 -0.77 -7.63
C GLN A 384 11.28 -1.94 -6.66
N LEU A 385 12.05 -2.98 -7.02
CA LEU A 385 12.30 -4.15 -6.15
C LEU A 385 13.05 -3.76 -4.87
N ASP A 386 14.14 -3.01 -5.01
CA ASP A 386 14.95 -2.59 -3.86
C ASP A 386 14.19 -1.60 -2.96
N LEU A 387 13.55 -0.59 -3.55
CA LEU A 387 12.79 0.40 -2.81
C LEU A 387 11.66 -0.23 -2.00
N TRP A 388 10.90 -1.15 -2.60
CA TRP A 388 9.79 -1.81 -1.93
C TRP A 388 10.23 -2.63 -0.72
N ARG A 389 11.37 -3.31 -0.81
CA ARG A 389 12.01 -3.98 0.32
C ARG A 389 12.40 -2.97 1.41
N ARG A 390 13.09 -1.87 1.03
CA ARG A 390 13.53 -0.82 1.97
C ARG A 390 12.37 -0.15 2.69
N VAL A 391 11.29 0.18 2.01
CA VAL A 391 10.08 0.78 2.61
C VAL A 391 9.52 -0.13 3.70
N GLN A 392 9.41 -1.45 3.44
CA GLN A 392 8.93 -2.41 4.43
C GLN A 392 9.87 -2.53 5.64
N GLU A 393 11.18 -2.63 5.39
CA GLU A 393 12.20 -2.69 6.45
C GLU A 393 12.23 -1.41 7.28
N PHE A 394 12.12 -0.25 6.63
CA PHE A 394 12.09 1.05 7.25
C PHE A 394 10.91 1.21 8.21
N PHE A 395 9.70 0.89 7.78
CA PHE A 395 8.53 0.98 8.65
C PHE A 395 8.58 -0.03 9.79
N ARG A 396 9.01 -1.27 9.57
CA ARG A 396 9.20 -2.24 10.65
C ARG A 396 10.23 -1.75 11.67
N LYS A 397 11.38 -1.26 11.21
CA LYS A 397 12.44 -0.76 12.09
C LYS A 397 12.00 0.40 12.98
N HIS A 398 11.15 1.30 12.46
CA HIS A 398 10.85 2.55 13.12
C HIS A 398 9.44 2.67 13.71
N LEU A 399 8.55 1.73 13.40
CA LEU A 399 7.17 1.74 13.89
C LEU A 399 6.85 0.54 14.81
N ASP A 400 7.64 -0.55 14.80
CA ASP A 400 7.42 -1.67 15.71
C ASP A 400 7.84 -1.28 17.14
N GLY A 401 6.87 -1.19 18.05
CA GLY A 401 7.09 -0.85 19.46
C GLY A 401 7.97 -1.84 20.24
N ASN A 402 8.20 -3.03 19.69
CA ASN A 402 8.98 -4.10 20.37
C ASN A 402 10.50 -3.92 20.28
N ASN A 403 11.02 -3.02 19.46
CA ASN A 403 12.48 -2.84 19.29
C ASN A 403 13.16 -2.07 20.42
N THR A 404 12.41 -1.45 21.34
CA THR A 404 12.96 -0.74 22.49
C THR A 404 13.30 -1.68 23.66
N ALA A 405 12.65 -2.83 23.78
CA ALA A 405 12.87 -3.77 24.88
C ALA A 405 14.09 -4.71 24.68
N GLN A 406 14.45 -5.04 23.43
CA GLN A 406 15.58 -5.94 23.17
C GLN A 406 16.97 -5.29 23.29
N LYS A 407 17.10 -3.96 23.18
CA LYS A 407 18.38 -3.27 23.39
C LYS A 407 18.79 -3.11 24.86
N ALA A 408 17.85 -3.18 25.80
CA ALA A 408 18.15 -3.07 27.23
C ALA A 408 18.69 -4.36 27.85
N THR A 409 18.44 -5.53 27.25
CA THR A 409 18.82 -6.84 27.81
C THR A 409 20.21 -7.34 27.39
N LEU A 410 20.83 -6.71 26.40
CA LEU A 410 22.16 -7.10 25.88
C LEU A 410 23.36 -6.40 26.56
N TYR A 411 23.12 -5.48 27.50
CA TYR A 411 24.21 -4.74 28.19
C TYR A 411 24.44 -5.09 29.67
N THR A 412 23.79 -6.13 30.21
CA THR A 412 23.96 -6.52 31.63
C THR A 412 24.48 -7.94 31.84
N ARG A 413 25.38 -8.44 31.02
CA ARG A 413 26.22 -9.59 31.36
C ARG A 413 27.68 -9.23 31.11
N GLY A 414 28.28 -8.52 32.08
CA GLY A 414 29.69 -8.44 32.24
C GLY A 414 30.27 -9.78 32.75
N PRO A 415 31.53 -10.10 32.44
CA PRO A 415 32.11 -11.39 32.76
C PRO A 415 32.40 -11.49 34.28
N THR A 416 31.78 -12.47 34.93
CA THR A 416 32.24 -12.90 36.26
C THR A 416 33.53 -13.66 36.09
N GLY A 417 34.59 -13.06 36.62
CA GLY A 417 35.92 -13.64 36.66
C GLY A 417 35.97 -14.95 37.48
N VAL A 418 36.78 -15.83 36.99
CA VAL A 418 37.23 -17.01 37.72
C VAL A 418 38.69 -16.77 38.06
N HIS A 419 38.99 -16.83 39.33
CA HIS A 419 40.33 -17.07 39.89
C HIS A 419 40.21 -18.16 40.94
N PRO A 420 41.28 -18.84 41.25
CA PRO A 420 42.43 -19.29 40.52
C PRO A 420 42.40 -20.80 40.22
#